data_b2fea89f55d5d2555312bcb4ae2b13a7
#
_entry.id   b2fea89f55d5d2555312bcb4ae2b13a7
#
_cell.length_a   1.000
_cell.length_b   1.000
_cell.length_c   1.000
_cell.angle_alpha   90.00
_cell.angle_beta   90.00
_cell.angle_gamma   90.00
#
_symmetry.space_group_name_H-M   'P 1'
#
loop_
_entity.id
_entity.type
_entity.pdbx_description
1 polymer ?
#
loop_
_entity_poly.entity_id
_entity_poly.type
_entity_poly.pdbx_seq_one_letter_code
_entity_poly.pdbx_strand_id
1 'polypeptide(L)'
;MKKYLFVLLATMLALVGCTDQQFLEYGLANNVPPAAENGFAALIEQARWGDGQAFLKLADCYRDGNGVEKDFVGMLCMVSQADEFGSIGRMEDYLKEMPESSDFRTIFDAIEKFEDKQVEEAKSMSEQLIAKGSPDGYTVQGVMAIESGDTLEGLCLMELAASQGSSLAKLMLCIPEFQGDKSPDMEMLKALSDDMPFANVILAKMYTGEEIEKLKDESLAAHYFLKADESACLTKRGARWLMYYHRYVSKLPLSERDIQRLQILTGETSVDESASTKCQDEALEAAVSQLLQEKMTERDCNKGMVYVVETATGAIKARVSLASKGKQFNPYMDTYNDEQSVMMTGPTYLALLSSGKFSSDDVIDTDCGIYKDVKDHNWYRGGYGQLTLEEALGYRSQVAFTKAKEVAFGDNSLQYESKITTYLADMPNSAMGILTFYNAVANSGRMVQLVTEGDDVIVLDDQIAAPEHIATLQQGLQQAVSRGLFRKAGREYTDVAACGRTFWADKKTRRMELCGYFPSDNPLYTIMVILEKNGIPASAGGMCGPIMANTIDILVDSYDMHSVVARSRKIETVEEQDVVVVDTVVAQ
;
A
#
# COMPACT_ATOMS: atom_id res chain seq x y z
N MET A 1 3.22 -14.41 -19.21
CA MET A 1 4.20 -15.50 -19.05
C MET A 1 5.27 -15.30 -18.00
N LYS A 2 5.53 -14.12 -17.49
CA LYS A 2 6.29 -13.91 -16.23
C LYS A 2 5.44 -14.15 -14.97
N LYS A 3 4.41 -15.03 -15.07
CA LYS A 3 3.32 -15.03 -14.09
C LYS A 3 3.52 -15.92 -12.87
N TYR A 4 4.21 -17.05 -12.93
CA TYR A 4 4.13 -18.03 -11.84
C TYR A 4 5.37 -18.09 -10.93
N LEU A 5 6.57 -17.94 -11.41
CA LEU A 5 7.68 -17.61 -10.49
C LEU A 5 7.47 -16.21 -9.93
N PHE A 6 6.99 -15.27 -10.76
CA PHE A 6 6.56 -13.95 -10.30
C PHE A 6 5.28 -14.03 -9.46
N VAL A 7 4.38 -14.97 -9.65
CA VAL A 7 3.23 -15.19 -8.76
C VAL A 7 3.67 -15.91 -7.49
N LEU A 8 4.59 -16.86 -7.51
CA LEU A 8 5.17 -17.41 -6.29
C LEU A 8 6.09 -16.41 -5.58
N LEU A 9 6.98 -15.74 -6.30
CA LEU A 9 7.76 -14.61 -5.83
C LEU A 9 6.87 -13.39 -5.57
N ALA A 10 5.88 -13.06 -6.38
CA ALA A 10 4.96 -11.96 -6.15
C ALA A 10 3.84 -12.29 -5.14
N THR A 11 3.45 -13.55 -4.94
CA THR A 11 2.67 -13.94 -3.77
C THR A 11 3.55 -13.95 -2.52
N MET A 12 4.80 -14.35 -2.60
CA MET A 12 5.76 -14.17 -1.53
C MET A 12 6.07 -12.68 -1.31
N LEU A 13 6.29 -11.87 -2.35
CA LEU A 13 6.52 -10.41 -2.30
C LEU A 13 5.25 -9.61 -2.00
N ALA A 14 4.07 -10.01 -2.45
CA ALA A 14 2.80 -9.39 -2.05
C ALA A 14 2.35 -9.82 -0.65
N LEU A 15 2.90 -10.93 -0.14
CA LEU A 15 2.76 -11.35 1.25
C LEU A 15 3.75 -10.63 2.17
N VAL A 16 4.90 -10.20 1.62
CA VAL A 16 5.92 -9.37 2.26
C VAL A 16 5.67 -7.95 1.75
N GLY A 17 5.16 -7.06 2.50
CA GLY A 17 4.85 -5.66 2.08
C GLY A 17 6.06 -4.93 1.52
N CYS A 18 5.82 -3.90 0.70
CA CYS A 18 6.82 -3.05 0.07
C CYS A 18 7.89 -2.53 1.04
N THR A 19 9.11 -2.45 0.55
CA THR A 19 10.32 -2.04 1.24
C THR A 19 10.29 -0.58 1.71
N ASP A 20 10.41 -0.37 3.02
CA ASP A 20 10.81 0.91 3.63
C ASP A 20 12.31 0.87 3.92
N GLN A 21 13.13 1.22 2.94
CA GLN A 21 14.60 1.11 3.04
C GLN A 21 15.27 2.10 4.01
N GLN A 22 14.62 3.18 4.43
CA GLN A 22 15.30 4.26 5.18
C GLN A 22 15.13 4.23 6.70
N PHE A 23 14.29 3.35 7.26
CA PHE A 23 13.96 3.37 8.69
C PHE A 23 14.91 2.62 9.62
N LEU A 24 15.80 1.79 9.10
CA LEU A 24 16.50 0.78 9.89
C LEU A 24 17.86 1.22 10.45
N GLU A 25 18.48 2.26 9.92
CA GLU A 25 19.82 2.65 10.38
C GLU A 25 19.84 3.31 11.76
N TYR A 26 18.77 3.94 12.22
CA TYR A 26 18.79 4.72 13.47
C TYR A 26 18.34 3.97 14.73
N GLY A 27 17.46 2.97 14.63
CA GLY A 27 16.90 2.26 15.79
C GLY A 27 17.58 0.94 16.16
N LEU A 28 18.17 0.24 15.18
CA LEU A 28 18.67 -1.12 15.35
C LEU A 28 20.02 -1.23 16.07
N ALA A 29 20.89 -0.24 15.96
CA ALA A 29 22.25 -0.32 16.49
C ALA A 29 22.34 -0.42 18.03
N ASN A 30 21.30 0.04 18.75
CA ASN A 30 21.35 0.16 20.20
C ASN A 30 20.47 -0.85 20.97
N ASN A 31 19.55 -1.58 20.32
CA ASN A 31 18.55 -2.42 20.99
C ASN A 31 18.60 -3.90 20.63
N VAL A 32 19.46 -4.32 19.70
CA VAL A 32 19.66 -5.75 19.41
C VAL A 32 20.37 -6.37 20.62
N PRO A 33 19.84 -7.44 21.23
CA PRO A 33 20.51 -8.12 22.33
C PRO A 33 21.93 -8.53 21.93
N PRO A 34 22.93 -8.40 22.82
CA PRO A 34 24.28 -8.83 22.51
C PRO A 34 24.25 -10.31 22.07
N ALA A 35 24.97 -10.63 20.98
CA ALA A 35 25.01 -11.94 20.37
C ALA A 35 25.31 -13.02 21.41
N ALA A 36 24.27 -13.75 21.81
CA ALA A 36 24.43 -14.99 22.55
C ALA A 36 24.74 -16.09 21.55
N GLU A 37 25.85 -16.77 21.72
CA GLU A 37 26.34 -17.97 21.05
C GLU A 37 25.90 -18.18 19.57
N ASN A 38 26.91 -18.36 18.69
CA ASN A 38 26.75 -18.62 17.25
C ASN A 38 25.93 -19.90 17.00
N GLY A 39 24.63 -19.76 16.70
CA GLY A 39 23.77 -20.89 16.39
C GLY A 39 22.47 -20.43 15.70
N PHE A 40 21.75 -21.36 15.05
CA PHE A 40 20.51 -21.10 14.34
C PHE A 40 19.46 -20.37 15.20
N ALA A 41 19.28 -20.80 16.45
CA ALA A 41 18.34 -20.15 17.39
C ALA A 41 18.73 -18.69 17.73
N ALA A 42 20.02 -18.39 17.83
CA ALA A 42 20.48 -17.02 18.06
C ALA A 42 20.22 -16.13 16.84
N LEU A 43 20.37 -16.66 15.63
CA LEU A 43 20.02 -15.95 14.40
C LEU A 43 18.52 -15.68 14.31
N ILE A 44 17.67 -16.63 14.68
CA ILE A 44 16.20 -16.42 14.77
C ILE A 44 15.89 -15.24 15.68
N GLU A 45 16.49 -15.20 16.88
CA GLU A 45 16.22 -14.10 17.82
C GLU A 45 16.70 -12.75 17.29
N GLN A 46 17.86 -12.66 16.63
CA GLN A 46 18.34 -11.44 15.99
C GLN A 46 17.43 -11.00 14.85
N ALA A 47 17.01 -11.94 13.99
CA ALA A 47 16.10 -11.68 12.88
C ALA A 47 14.73 -11.20 13.38
N ARG A 48 14.21 -11.73 14.48
CA ARG A 48 12.97 -11.26 15.11
C ARG A 48 13.02 -9.79 15.53
N TRP A 49 14.21 -9.24 15.77
CA TRP A 49 14.43 -7.81 16.02
C TRP A 49 14.62 -6.97 14.74
N GLY A 50 14.51 -7.59 13.56
CA GLY A 50 14.66 -6.91 12.26
C GLY A 50 16.10 -6.79 11.78
N ASP A 51 17.05 -7.59 12.33
CA ASP A 51 18.41 -7.63 11.81
C ASP A 51 18.44 -8.32 10.44
N GLY A 52 18.50 -7.51 9.38
CA GLY A 52 18.53 -7.98 8.02
C GLY A 52 19.71 -8.89 7.69
N GLN A 53 20.86 -8.72 8.36
CA GLN A 53 22.01 -9.61 8.18
C GLN A 53 21.78 -10.98 8.84
N ALA A 54 21.02 -11.04 9.92
CA ALA A 54 20.60 -12.31 10.51
C ALA A 54 19.67 -13.08 9.56
N PHE A 55 18.78 -12.40 8.85
CA PHE A 55 17.94 -13.04 7.82
C PHE A 55 18.77 -13.66 6.69
N LEU A 56 19.81 -12.99 6.19
CA LEU A 56 20.70 -13.55 5.16
C LEU A 56 21.44 -14.80 5.65
N LYS A 57 21.93 -14.77 6.89
CA LYS A 57 22.56 -15.94 7.51
C LYS A 57 21.57 -17.10 7.71
N LEU A 58 20.31 -16.81 8.06
CA LEU A 58 19.24 -17.81 8.13
C LEU A 58 18.94 -18.39 6.75
N ALA A 59 18.92 -17.56 5.70
CA ALA A 59 18.76 -18.03 4.33
C ALA A 59 19.88 -19.00 3.93
N ASP A 60 21.13 -18.69 4.28
CA ASP A 60 22.25 -19.59 4.09
C ASP A 60 22.10 -20.90 4.91
N CYS A 61 21.58 -20.83 6.13
CA CYS A 61 21.31 -22.02 6.93
C CYS A 61 20.28 -22.94 6.25
N TYR A 62 19.17 -22.40 5.72
CA TYR A 62 18.18 -23.17 4.98
C TYR A 62 18.73 -23.70 3.65
N ARG A 63 19.60 -22.96 2.95
CA ARG A 63 20.25 -23.40 1.72
C ARG A 63 21.19 -24.59 1.98
N ASP A 64 22.02 -24.50 3.01
CA ASP A 64 23.12 -25.42 3.24
C ASP A 64 22.77 -26.55 4.22
N GLY A 65 21.66 -26.43 4.96
CA GLY A 65 21.24 -27.39 5.99
C GLY A 65 22.01 -27.23 7.31
N ASN A 66 22.39 -26.00 7.65
CA ASN A 66 23.19 -25.71 8.85
C ASN A 66 22.28 -25.39 10.05
N GLY A 67 22.06 -26.37 10.91
CA GLY A 67 21.20 -26.22 12.10
C GLY A 67 19.68 -26.32 11.81
N VAL A 68 19.31 -26.53 10.56
CA VAL A 68 17.94 -26.74 10.07
C VAL A 68 18.00 -27.63 8.83
N GLU A 69 16.93 -28.33 8.48
CA GLU A 69 16.83 -29.07 7.22
C GLU A 69 16.85 -28.10 6.03
N LYS A 70 17.45 -28.57 4.92
CA LYS A 70 17.43 -27.78 3.66
C LYS A 70 16.01 -27.54 3.22
N ASP A 71 15.66 -26.27 3.04
CA ASP A 71 14.32 -25.86 2.63
C ASP A 71 14.38 -24.65 1.70
N PHE A 72 13.94 -24.84 0.45
CA PHE A 72 13.93 -23.80 -0.59
C PHE A 72 12.94 -22.68 -0.22
N VAL A 73 11.76 -23.01 0.30
CA VAL A 73 10.75 -22.03 0.72
C VAL A 73 11.23 -21.25 1.94
N GLY A 74 11.86 -21.93 2.92
CA GLY A 74 12.47 -21.30 4.08
C GLY A 74 13.57 -20.32 3.67
N MET A 75 14.46 -20.70 2.74
CA MET A 75 15.48 -19.81 2.21
C MET A 75 14.86 -18.58 1.56
N LEU A 76 13.90 -18.74 0.65
CA LEU A 76 13.24 -17.62 -0.03
C LEU A 76 12.52 -16.69 0.95
N CYS A 77 11.87 -17.25 1.98
CA CYS A 77 11.24 -16.46 3.03
C CYS A 77 12.27 -15.57 3.74
N MET A 78 13.42 -16.10 4.12
CA MET A 78 14.47 -15.34 4.82
C MET A 78 15.10 -14.27 3.91
N VAL A 79 15.34 -14.57 2.62
CA VAL A 79 15.83 -13.59 1.66
C VAL A 79 14.82 -12.45 1.48
N SER A 80 13.54 -12.77 1.38
CA SER A 80 12.46 -11.79 1.28
C SER A 80 12.38 -10.88 2.53
N GLN A 81 12.56 -11.45 3.72
CA GLN A 81 12.64 -10.67 4.96
C GLN A 81 13.89 -9.77 4.97
N ALA A 82 15.05 -10.28 4.52
CA ALA A 82 16.26 -9.48 4.41
C ALA A 82 16.08 -8.27 3.46
N ASP A 83 15.33 -8.42 2.38
CA ASP A 83 14.96 -7.34 1.48
C ASP A 83 14.00 -6.34 2.17
N GLU A 84 12.95 -6.84 2.83
CA GLU A 84 12.03 -6.00 3.60
C GLU A 84 12.73 -5.18 4.70
N PHE A 85 13.81 -5.73 5.29
CA PHE A 85 14.60 -5.08 6.32
C PHE A 85 15.88 -4.41 5.80
N GLY A 86 15.97 -4.17 4.49
CA GLY A 86 16.96 -3.28 3.87
C GLY A 86 18.41 -3.81 3.82
N SER A 87 18.62 -5.13 3.93
CA SER A 87 19.96 -5.73 3.94
C SER A 87 20.47 -6.16 2.58
N ILE A 88 19.61 -6.21 1.57
CA ILE A 88 19.97 -6.47 0.16
C ILE A 88 19.20 -5.48 -0.73
N GLY A 89 19.79 -5.13 -1.88
CA GLY A 89 19.15 -4.23 -2.83
C GLY A 89 18.04 -4.89 -3.64
N ARG A 90 18.13 -6.20 -3.87
CA ARG A 90 17.14 -7.03 -4.57
C ARG A 90 17.34 -8.50 -4.23
N MET A 91 16.23 -9.23 -4.06
CA MET A 91 16.25 -10.70 -3.92
C MET A 91 16.99 -11.38 -5.07
N GLU A 92 16.83 -10.90 -6.31
CA GLU A 92 17.51 -11.41 -7.49
C GLU A 92 19.04 -11.38 -7.38
N ASP A 93 19.61 -10.39 -6.69
CA ASP A 93 21.05 -10.28 -6.50
C ASP A 93 21.57 -11.40 -5.60
N TYR A 94 20.88 -11.66 -4.49
CA TYR A 94 21.20 -12.81 -3.62
C TYR A 94 21.10 -14.14 -4.38
N LEU A 95 20.04 -14.33 -5.17
CA LEU A 95 19.83 -15.56 -5.94
C LEU A 95 20.93 -15.76 -7.00
N LYS A 96 21.42 -14.68 -7.63
CA LYS A 96 22.53 -14.74 -8.60
C LYS A 96 23.89 -14.99 -7.94
N GLU A 97 24.08 -14.55 -6.71
CA GLU A 97 25.32 -14.75 -5.95
C GLU A 97 25.40 -16.14 -5.30
N MET A 98 24.33 -16.93 -5.31
CA MET A 98 24.38 -18.30 -4.81
C MET A 98 25.41 -19.14 -5.55
N PRO A 99 26.10 -20.08 -4.85
CA PRO A 99 27.04 -20.99 -5.49
C PRO A 99 26.39 -21.79 -6.63
N GLU A 100 27.05 -21.88 -7.78
CA GLU A 100 26.57 -22.68 -8.93
C GLU A 100 26.36 -24.17 -8.59
N SER A 101 27.02 -24.68 -7.55
CA SER A 101 26.83 -26.05 -7.06
C SER A 101 25.54 -26.24 -6.24
N SER A 102 24.85 -25.16 -5.89
CA SER A 102 23.61 -25.22 -5.10
C SER A 102 22.46 -25.76 -5.95
N ASP A 103 21.74 -26.75 -5.42
CA ASP A 103 20.51 -27.25 -6.06
C ASP A 103 19.45 -26.13 -6.13
N PHE A 104 19.41 -25.23 -5.15
CA PHE A 104 18.48 -24.09 -5.15
C PHE A 104 18.78 -23.09 -6.25
N ARG A 105 20.08 -22.87 -6.57
CA ARG A 105 20.48 -22.10 -7.76
C ARG A 105 19.99 -22.78 -9.03
N THR A 106 20.14 -24.11 -9.12
CA THR A 106 19.68 -24.87 -10.29
C THR A 106 18.16 -24.80 -10.46
N ILE A 107 17.38 -24.81 -9.37
CA ILE A 107 15.91 -24.63 -9.41
C ILE A 107 15.57 -23.25 -9.99
N PHE A 108 16.20 -22.20 -9.48
CA PHE A 108 15.98 -20.84 -9.94
C PHE A 108 16.33 -20.68 -11.42
N ASP A 109 17.54 -21.10 -11.81
CA ASP A 109 18.01 -21.00 -13.20
C ASP A 109 17.12 -21.83 -14.17
N ALA A 110 16.62 -23.01 -13.74
CA ALA A 110 15.71 -23.82 -14.55
C ALA A 110 14.38 -23.11 -14.81
N ILE A 111 13.82 -22.44 -13.81
CA ILE A 111 12.58 -21.67 -13.94
C ILE A 111 12.81 -20.44 -14.84
N GLU A 112 13.93 -19.71 -14.67
CA GLU A 112 14.29 -18.57 -15.51
C GLU A 112 14.47 -18.99 -16.99
N LYS A 113 15.15 -20.13 -17.23
CA LYS A 113 15.31 -20.70 -18.57
C LYS A 113 13.98 -21.06 -19.22
N PHE A 114 13.05 -21.62 -18.44
CA PHE A 114 11.73 -21.94 -18.94
C PHE A 114 10.94 -20.68 -19.32
N GLU A 115 11.00 -19.64 -18.51
CA GLU A 115 10.37 -18.34 -18.81
C GLU A 115 10.94 -17.70 -20.08
N ASP A 116 12.24 -17.85 -20.30
CA ASP A 116 12.94 -17.40 -21.50
C ASP A 116 12.68 -18.30 -22.72
N LYS A 117 11.77 -19.28 -22.61
CA LYS A 117 11.41 -20.24 -23.65
C LYS A 117 12.53 -21.21 -24.05
N GLN A 118 13.54 -21.35 -23.22
CA GLN A 118 14.62 -22.34 -23.37
C GLN A 118 14.23 -23.68 -22.72
N VAL A 119 13.12 -24.26 -23.17
CA VAL A 119 12.43 -25.40 -22.53
C VAL A 119 13.36 -26.62 -22.39
N GLU A 120 14.18 -26.92 -23.39
CA GLU A 120 15.08 -28.08 -23.34
C GLU A 120 16.20 -27.91 -22.30
N GLU A 121 16.71 -26.68 -22.11
CA GLU A 121 17.70 -26.37 -21.08
C GLU A 121 17.07 -26.51 -19.69
N ALA A 122 15.90 -25.90 -19.48
CA ALA A 122 15.13 -26.02 -18.24
C ALA A 122 14.84 -27.47 -17.88
N LYS A 123 14.44 -28.30 -18.86
CA LYS A 123 14.19 -29.73 -18.70
C LYS A 123 15.47 -30.47 -18.29
N SER A 124 16.58 -30.22 -18.97
CA SER A 124 17.88 -30.81 -18.62
C SER A 124 18.29 -30.49 -17.19
N MET A 125 18.06 -29.23 -16.74
CA MET A 125 18.37 -28.81 -15.36
C MET A 125 17.46 -29.52 -14.34
N SER A 126 16.18 -29.67 -14.62
CA SER A 126 15.27 -30.41 -13.74
C SER A 126 15.64 -31.90 -13.65
N GLU A 127 16.07 -32.53 -14.76
CA GLU A 127 16.55 -33.90 -14.77
C GLU A 127 17.85 -34.07 -13.96
N GLN A 128 18.74 -33.07 -13.96
CA GLN A 128 19.93 -33.05 -13.11
C GLN A 128 19.56 -33.00 -11.62
N LEU A 129 18.55 -32.20 -11.23
CA LEU A 129 18.05 -32.17 -9.86
C LEU A 129 17.51 -33.53 -9.43
N ILE A 130 16.70 -34.17 -10.28
CA ILE A 130 16.16 -35.53 -10.01
C ILE A 130 17.31 -36.54 -9.87
N ALA A 131 18.29 -36.48 -10.74
CA ALA A 131 19.46 -37.39 -10.68
C ALA A 131 20.28 -37.23 -9.40
N LYS A 132 20.31 -36.03 -8.83
CA LYS A 132 20.92 -35.73 -7.52
C LYS A 132 20.04 -36.14 -6.33
N GLY A 133 18.80 -36.59 -6.58
CA GLY A 133 17.82 -36.94 -5.54
C GLY A 133 17.07 -35.74 -4.97
N SER A 134 17.12 -34.58 -5.62
CA SER A 134 16.29 -33.45 -5.22
C SER A 134 14.85 -33.59 -5.72
N PRO A 135 13.85 -33.62 -4.83
CA PRO A 135 12.46 -33.72 -5.23
C PRO A 135 11.97 -32.46 -5.98
N ASP A 136 12.66 -31.33 -5.84
CA ASP A 136 12.30 -30.07 -6.50
C ASP A 136 12.46 -30.14 -8.02
N GLY A 137 13.25 -31.10 -8.53
CA GLY A 137 13.30 -31.39 -9.97
C GLY A 137 11.95 -31.79 -10.55
N TYR A 138 11.17 -32.57 -9.82
CA TYR A 138 9.78 -32.91 -10.21
C TYR A 138 8.84 -31.68 -10.04
N THR A 139 9.10 -30.82 -9.07
CA THR A 139 8.34 -29.56 -8.92
C THR A 139 8.52 -28.68 -10.15
N VAL A 140 9.77 -28.49 -10.60
CA VAL A 140 10.08 -27.72 -11.82
C VAL A 140 9.41 -28.32 -13.04
N GLN A 141 9.45 -29.64 -13.23
CA GLN A 141 8.76 -30.32 -14.33
C GLN A 141 7.23 -30.16 -14.23
N GLY A 142 6.68 -30.22 -13.03
CA GLY A 142 5.26 -29.99 -12.76
C GLY A 142 4.81 -28.59 -13.17
N VAL A 143 5.58 -27.56 -12.81
CA VAL A 143 5.34 -26.18 -13.25
C VAL A 143 5.37 -26.08 -14.78
N MET A 144 6.39 -26.66 -15.42
CA MET A 144 6.52 -26.63 -16.88
C MET A 144 5.34 -27.32 -17.58
N ALA A 145 4.84 -28.44 -17.05
CA ALA A 145 3.69 -29.16 -17.60
C ALA A 145 2.39 -28.34 -17.48
N ILE A 146 2.13 -27.75 -16.33
CA ILE A 146 0.95 -26.88 -16.12
C ILE A 146 0.97 -25.69 -17.08
N GLU A 147 2.11 -25.03 -17.22
CA GLU A 147 2.27 -23.89 -18.12
C GLU A 147 2.13 -24.26 -19.60
N SER A 148 2.51 -25.49 -19.94
CA SER A 148 2.35 -26.03 -21.28
C SER A 148 0.92 -26.49 -21.58
N GLY A 149 0.03 -26.45 -20.56
CA GLY A 149 -1.38 -26.81 -20.67
C GLY A 149 -1.72 -28.23 -20.22
N ASP A 150 -0.75 -29.03 -19.79
CA ASP A 150 -0.97 -30.35 -19.22
C ASP A 150 -1.05 -30.29 -17.69
N THR A 151 -2.18 -29.75 -17.22
CA THR A 151 -2.43 -29.54 -15.79
C THR A 151 -2.44 -30.85 -15.02
N LEU A 152 -2.93 -31.94 -15.61
CA LEU A 152 -3.03 -33.23 -14.91
C LEU A 152 -1.65 -33.84 -14.67
N GLU A 153 -0.79 -33.87 -15.69
CA GLU A 153 0.59 -34.34 -15.54
C GLU A 153 1.34 -33.49 -14.54
N GLY A 154 1.18 -32.15 -14.63
CA GLY A 154 1.83 -31.20 -13.73
C GLY A 154 1.44 -31.41 -12.26
N LEU A 155 0.17 -31.60 -11.96
CA LEU A 155 -0.29 -31.91 -10.60
C LEU A 155 0.25 -33.25 -10.09
N CYS A 156 0.25 -34.30 -10.91
CA CYS A 156 0.83 -35.60 -10.54
C CYS A 156 2.34 -35.48 -10.20
N LEU A 157 3.09 -34.68 -10.95
CA LEU A 157 4.51 -34.44 -10.68
C LEU A 157 4.71 -33.64 -9.38
N MET A 158 3.86 -32.65 -9.11
CA MET A 158 3.89 -31.89 -7.85
C MET A 158 3.53 -32.76 -6.65
N GLU A 159 2.51 -33.62 -6.75
CA GLU A 159 2.16 -34.58 -5.70
C GLU A 159 3.30 -35.55 -5.42
N LEU A 160 3.98 -36.03 -6.47
CA LEU A 160 5.17 -36.86 -6.33
C LEU A 160 6.29 -36.12 -5.61
N ALA A 161 6.60 -34.89 -6.01
CA ALA A 161 7.60 -34.06 -5.38
C ALA A 161 7.27 -33.80 -3.89
N ALA A 162 6.02 -33.46 -3.60
CA ALA A 162 5.53 -33.22 -2.23
C ALA A 162 5.67 -34.47 -1.35
N SER A 163 5.35 -35.67 -1.89
CA SER A 163 5.51 -36.93 -1.19
C SER A 163 6.97 -37.29 -0.87
N GLN A 164 7.90 -36.79 -1.68
CA GLN A 164 9.35 -36.92 -1.49
C GLN A 164 9.97 -35.82 -0.64
N GLY A 165 9.17 -34.87 -0.13
CA GLY A 165 9.61 -33.86 0.81
C GLY A 165 9.82 -32.44 0.23
N SER A 166 9.52 -32.19 -1.06
CA SER A 166 9.60 -30.82 -1.60
C SER A 166 8.66 -29.87 -0.86
N SER A 167 9.21 -28.90 -0.15
CA SER A 167 8.46 -27.83 0.50
C SER A 167 7.78 -26.92 -0.51
N LEU A 168 8.46 -26.67 -1.63
CA LEU A 168 7.94 -25.87 -2.74
C LEU A 168 6.69 -26.51 -3.34
N ALA A 169 6.73 -27.82 -3.66
CA ALA A 169 5.57 -28.54 -4.19
C ALA A 169 4.40 -28.58 -3.20
N LYS A 170 4.68 -28.82 -1.92
CA LYS A 170 3.66 -28.80 -0.86
C LYS A 170 2.95 -27.45 -0.79
N LEU A 171 3.70 -26.34 -0.86
CA LEU A 171 3.13 -25.00 -0.84
C LEU A 171 2.32 -24.72 -2.11
N MET A 172 2.84 -25.07 -3.28
CA MET A 172 2.17 -24.82 -4.57
C MET A 172 0.84 -25.58 -4.68
N LEU A 173 0.77 -26.80 -4.15
CA LEU A 173 -0.48 -27.57 -4.09
C LEU A 173 -1.55 -26.93 -3.19
N CYS A 174 -1.21 -26.02 -2.28
CA CYS A 174 -2.17 -25.26 -1.47
C CYS A 174 -2.75 -24.04 -2.19
N ILE A 175 -2.16 -23.61 -3.32
CA ILE A 175 -2.52 -22.38 -4.02
C ILE A 175 -3.62 -22.67 -5.04
N PRO A 176 -4.76 -21.93 -5.01
CA PRO A 176 -5.94 -22.21 -5.85
C PRO A 176 -5.66 -22.21 -7.35
N GLU A 177 -4.75 -21.34 -7.79
CA GLU A 177 -4.39 -21.17 -9.19
C GLU A 177 -3.84 -22.44 -9.83
N PHE A 178 -3.18 -23.29 -9.05
CA PHE A 178 -2.64 -24.56 -9.52
C PHE A 178 -3.68 -25.69 -9.50
N GLN A 179 -4.69 -25.61 -8.63
CA GLN A 179 -5.74 -26.63 -8.52
C GLN A 179 -6.98 -26.33 -9.39
N GLY A 180 -7.05 -25.12 -9.99
CA GLY A 180 -8.23 -24.69 -10.74
C GLY A 180 -9.44 -24.38 -9.85
N ASP A 181 -9.26 -24.35 -8.55
CA ASP A 181 -10.27 -23.97 -7.56
C ASP A 181 -10.12 -22.49 -7.13
N LYS A 182 -11.11 -21.94 -6.45
CA LYS A 182 -11.13 -20.51 -6.09
C LYS A 182 -10.73 -20.22 -4.64
N SER A 183 -10.37 -21.21 -3.88
CA SER A 183 -10.00 -21.06 -2.47
C SER A 183 -8.83 -21.97 -2.11
N PRO A 184 -7.88 -21.48 -1.27
CA PRO A 184 -6.74 -22.29 -0.83
C PRO A 184 -7.20 -23.52 -0.02
N ASP A 185 -6.44 -24.60 -0.10
CA ASP A 185 -6.65 -25.75 0.77
C ASP A 185 -6.21 -25.44 2.20
N MET A 186 -7.16 -24.95 3.00
CA MET A 186 -6.92 -24.54 4.38
C MET A 186 -6.51 -25.69 5.30
N GLU A 187 -6.96 -26.93 5.02
CA GLU A 187 -6.60 -28.09 5.84
C GLU A 187 -5.15 -28.50 5.54
N MET A 188 -4.74 -28.50 4.29
CA MET A 188 -3.36 -28.76 3.91
C MET A 188 -2.42 -27.67 4.42
N LEU A 189 -2.78 -26.39 4.33
CA LEU A 189 -2.00 -25.29 4.90
C LEU A 189 -1.83 -25.41 6.42
N LYS A 190 -2.89 -25.80 7.14
CA LYS A 190 -2.79 -26.07 8.58
C LYS A 190 -1.86 -27.24 8.89
N ALA A 191 -1.93 -28.32 8.10
CA ALA A 191 -1.04 -29.46 8.28
C ALA A 191 0.43 -29.09 8.03
N LEU A 192 0.71 -28.11 7.17
CA LEU A 192 2.06 -27.61 6.90
C LEU A 192 2.58 -26.62 7.93
N SER A 193 1.70 -26.05 8.76
CA SER A 193 2.04 -24.91 9.63
C SER A 193 3.07 -25.21 10.73
N ASP A 194 3.21 -26.47 11.12
CA ASP A 194 4.17 -26.89 12.14
C ASP A 194 5.57 -27.16 11.54
N ASP A 195 5.63 -27.64 10.29
CA ASP A 195 6.89 -27.98 9.62
C ASP A 195 7.40 -26.85 8.71
N MET A 196 6.52 -25.94 8.27
CA MET A 196 6.81 -24.86 7.35
C MET A 196 6.38 -23.52 7.93
N PRO A 197 7.30 -22.77 8.56
CA PRO A 197 6.99 -21.48 9.19
C PRO A 197 6.26 -20.47 8.28
N PHE A 198 6.56 -20.48 6.99
CA PHE A 198 5.92 -19.59 6.01
C PHE A 198 4.41 -19.88 5.84
N ALA A 199 3.97 -21.11 6.02
CA ALA A 199 2.54 -21.45 5.98
C ALA A 199 1.74 -20.69 7.05
N ASN A 200 2.37 -20.35 8.19
CA ASN A 200 1.76 -19.54 9.25
C ASN A 200 1.47 -18.12 8.78
N VAL A 201 2.34 -17.52 7.96
CA VAL A 201 2.10 -16.19 7.37
C VAL A 201 0.88 -16.21 6.45
N ILE A 202 0.77 -17.25 5.61
CA ILE A 202 -0.37 -17.42 4.69
C ILE A 202 -1.66 -17.62 5.49
N LEU A 203 -1.67 -18.52 6.47
CA LEU A 203 -2.84 -18.76 7.31
C LEU A 203 -3.27 -17.50 8.06
N ALA A 204 -2.32 -16.79 8.67
CA ALA A 204 -2.60 -15.54 9.36
C ALA A 204 -3.29 -14.55 8.43
N LYS A 205 -2.74 -14.36 7.22
CA LYS A 205 -3.29 -13.46 6.21
C LYS A 205 -4.69 -13.89 5.75
N MET A 206 -4.94 -15.18 5.52
CA MET A 206 -6.29 -15.68 5.18
C MET A 206 -7.29 -15.38 6.29
N TYR A 207 -6.91 -15.57 7.56
CA TYR A 207 -7.78 -15.31 8.70
C TYR A 207 -7.95 -13.81 9.04
N THR A 208 -7.17 -12.90 8.48
CA THR A 208 -7.50 -11.46 8.57
C THR A 208 -8.80 -11.13 7.85
N GLY A 209 -9.19 -11.94 6.88
CA GLY A 209 -10.37 -11.71 6.03
C GLY A 209 -10.14 -10.72 4.90
N GLU A 210 -8.91 -10.25 4.70
CA GLU A 210 -8.58 -9.29 3.63
C GLU A 210 -8.82 -9.88 2.24
N GLU A 211 -8.46 -11.14 2.03
CA GLU A 211 -8.62 -11.80 0.73
C GLU A 211 -9.96 -12.54 0.63
N ILE A 212 -10.38 -13.21 1.69
CA ILE A 212 -11.62 -13.98 1.75
C ILE A 212 -12.36 -13.65 3.04
N GLU A 213 -13.28 -12.69 2.99
CA GLU A 213 -14.05 -12.20 4.16
C GLU A 213 -14.72 -13.34 4.96
N LYS A 214 -15.13 -14.42 4.29
CA LYS A 214 -15.76 -15.58 4.94
C LYS A 214 -14.83 -16.35 5.88
N LEU A 215 -13.51 -16.20 5.72
CA LEU A 215 -12.49 -16.85 6.55
C LEU A 215 -12.08 -16.00 7.74
N LYS A 216 -12.59 -14.77 7.87
CA LYS A 216 -12.20 -13.84 8.92
C LYS A 216 -12.37 -14.44 10.32
N ASP A 217 -11.23 -14.63 11.00
CA ASP A 217 -11.15 -15.05 12.41
C ASP A 217 -9.94 -14.38 13.05
N GLU A 218 -10.18 -13.33 13.82
CA GLU A 218 -9.13 -12.49 14.41
C GLU A 218 -8.28 -13.25 15.43
N SER A 219 -8.85 -14.26 16.12
CA SER A 219 -8.12 -15.08 17.08
C SER A 219 -7.16 -16.04 16.37
N LEU A 220 -7.62 -16.66 15.27
CA LEU A 220 -6.76 -17.52 14.46
C LEU A 220 -5.71 -16.70 13.72
N ALA A 221 -6.05 -15.52 13.19
CA ALA A 221 -5.08 -14.64 12.57
C ALA A 221 -3.95 -14.27 13.56
N ALA A 222 -4.30 -13.83 14.75
CA ALA A 222 -3.33 -13.51 15.80
C ALA A 222 -2.46 -14.73 16.19
N HIS A 223 -3.07 -15.91 16.33
CA HIS A 223 -2.36 -17.15 16.64
C HIS A 223 -1.30 -17.48 15.58
N TYR A 224 -1.66 -17.42 14.30
CA TYR A 224 -0.71 -17.75 13.23
C TYR A 224 0.34 -16.65 13.00
N PHE A 225 0.02 -15.37 13.23
CA PHE A 225 1.05 -14.33 13.22
C PHE A 225 2.07 -14.53 14.37
N LEU A 226 1.65 -14.97 15.57
CA LEU A 226 2.57 -15.31 16.65
C LEU A 226 3.48 -16.50 16.28
N LYS A 227 2.92 -17.55 15.68
CA LYS A 227 3.72 -18.67 15.18
C LYS A 227 4.73 -18.25 14.12
N ALA A 228 4.33 -17.36 13.19
CA ALA A 228 5.23 -16.80 12.19
C ALA A 228 6.35 -15.99 12.85
N ASP A 229 6.04 -15.24 13.89
CA ASP A 229 7.00 -14.46 14.66
C ASP A 229 8.06 -15.35 15.36
N GLU A 230 7.64 -16.44 15.98
CA GLU A 230 8.54 -17.39 16.65
C GLU A 230 9.65 -17.94 15.72
N SER A 231 9.36 -17.97 14.41
CA SER A 231 10.28 -18.46 13.38
C SER A 231 10.92 -17.36 12.54
N ALA A 232 10.85 -16.11 12.98
CA ALA A 232 11.32 -14.92 12.27
C ALA A 232 10.70 -14.74 10.86
N CYS A 233 9.52 -15.30 10.61
CA CYS A 233 8.78 -15.13 9.35
C CYS A 233 7.77 -13.99 9.40
N LEU A 234 7.69 -13.24 10.49
CA LEU A 234 6.74 -12.16 10.65
C LEU A 234 7.15 -10.94 9.81
N THR A 235 6.30 -10.55 8.89
CA THR A 235 6.48 -9.34 8.09
C THR A 235 6.17 -8.08 8.90
N LYS A 236 6.65 -6.90 8.47
CA LYS A 236 6.25 -5.60 9.08
C LYS A 236 4.72 -5.45 9.13
N ARG A 237 4.03 -5.89 8.08
CA ARG A 237 2.55 -5.88 8.04
C ARG A 237 1.96 -6.83 9.09
N GLY A 238 2.50 -8.02 9.25
CA GLY A 238 2.12 -8.96 10.29
C GLY A 238 2.35 -8.40 11.70
N ALA A 239 3.47 -7.71 11.91
CA ALA A 239 3.76 -7.02 13.16
C ALA A 239 2.71 -5.93 13.47
N ARG A 240 2.29 -5.12 12.47
CA ARG A 240 1.19 -4.15 12.63
C ARG A 240 -0.13 -4.83 13.00
N TRP A 241 -0.44 -5.99 12.39
CA TRP A 241 -1.61 -6.78 12.76
C TRP A 241 -1.55 -7.29 14.20
N LEU A 242 -0.41 -7.81 14.65
CA LEU A 242 -0.24 -8.24 16.05
C LEU A 242 -0.42 -7.09 17.04
N MET A 243 0.17 -5.93 16.75
CA MET A 243 -0.02 -4.72 17.57
C MET A 243 -1.48 -4.28 17.58
N TYR A 244 -2.18 -4.34 16.45
CA TYR A 244 -3.61 -4.04 16.37
C TYR A 244 -4.44 -5.01 17.22
N TYR A 245 -4.21 -6.33 17.09
CA TYR A 245 -4.93 -7.33 17.90
C TYR A 245 -4.66 -7.17 19.39
N HIS A 246 -3.42 -6.88 19.76
CA HIS A 246 -3.05 -6.60 21.14
C HIS A 246 -3.82 -5.39 21.71
N ARG A 247 -3.89 -4.29 20.95
CA ARG A 247 -4.50 -3.03 21.43
C ARG A 247 -6.02 -3.06 21.41
N TYR A 248 -6.64 -3.66 20.39
CA TYR A 248 -8.04 -3.36 20.09
C TYR A 248 -8.98 -4.55 20.05
N VAL A 249 -8.51 -5.77 19.84
CA VAL A 249 -9.41 -6.89 19.52
C VAL A 249 -9.42 -8.00 20.56
N SER A 250 -8.29 -8.61 20.88
CA SER A 250 -8.28 -9.88 21.62
C SER A 250 -7.66 -9.81 22.99
N LYS A 251 -7.16 -8.65 23.44
CA LYS A 251 -6.29 -8.53 24.62
C LYS A 251 -5.18 -9.59 24.60
N LEU A 252 -4.56 -9.74 23.42
CA LEU A 252 -3.46 -10.68 23.20
C LEU A 252 -2.37 -10.39 24.24
N PRO A 253 -1.97 -11.36 25.08
CA PRO A 253 -1.00 -11.12 26.14
C PRO A 253 0.41 -11.10 25.54
N LEU A 254 0.81 -9.96 24.96
CA LEU A 254 2.19 -9.71 24.56
C LEU A 254 3.00 -9.26 25.77
N SER A 255 4.25 -9.73 25.87
CA SER A 255 5.19 -9.21 26.86
C SER A 255 5.60 -7.77 26.51
N GLU A 256 6.04 -6.99 27.52
CA GLU A 256 6.59 -5.64 27.25
C GLU A 256 7.74 -5.68 26.24
N ARG A 257 8.59 -6.71 26.31
CA ARG A 257 9.68 -6.93 25.35
C ARG A 257 9.16 -7.18 23.93
N ASP A 258 8.10 -7.98 23.76
CA ASP A 258 7.52 -8.23 22.44
C ASP A 258 6.83 -6.98 21.89
N ILE A 259 6.16 -6.22 22.75
CA ILE A 259 5.56 -4.93 22.35
C ILE A 259 6.65 -3.99 21.84
N GLN A 260 7.74 -3.80 22.61
CA GLN A 260 8.86 -2.96 22.20
C GLN A 260 9.49 -3.43 20.88
N ARG A 261 9.70 -4.73 20.73
CA ARG A 261 10.24 -5.32 19.51
C ARG A 261 9.32 -5.10 18.30
N LEU A 262 8.01 -5.34 18.45
CA LEU A 262 7.04 -5.13 17.40
C LEU A 262 6.90 -3.64 17.04
N GLN A 263 7.03 -2.74 18.00
CA GLN A 263 7.10 -1.29 17.75
C GLN A 263 8.31 -0.93 16.87
N ILE A 264 9.48 -1.49 17.17
CA ILE A 264 10.68 -1.32 16.34
C ILE A 264 10.43 -1.83 14.92
N LEU A 265 9.88 -3.05 14.75
CA LEU A 265 9.60 -3.64 13.44
C LEU A 265 8.57 -2.85 12.63
N THR A 266 7.62 -2.20 13.29
CA THR A 266 6.58 -1.41 12.63
C THR A 266 7.02 0.02 12.34
N GLY A 267 8.21 0.41 12.83
CA GLY A 267 8.67 1.80 12.82
C GLY A 267 7.97 2.67 13.88
N GLU A 268 7.20 2.06 14.78
CA GLU A 268 6.67 2.72 15.98
C GLU A 268 7.82 2.77 17.01
N THR A 269 8.63 3.82 16.99
CA THR A 269 9.72 3.98 17.95
C THR A 269 9.15 3.99 19.36
N SER A 270 9.66 3.12 20.25
CA SER A 270 9.46 3.27 21.67
C SER A 270 10.27 4.48 22.14
N VAL A 271 9.69 5.64 22.05
CA VAL A 271 10.14 6.75 22.86
C VAL A 271 9.69 6.43 24.30
N ASP A 272 10.59 6.58 25.26
CA ASP A 272 10.27 6.54 26.68
C ASP A 272 8.88 7.15 26.92
N GLU A 273 7.90 6.39 27.42
CA GLU A 273 6.53 6.86 27.67
C GLU A 273 6.47 8.09 28.58
N SER A 274 7.60 8.48 29.16
CA SER A 274 7.72 9.65 30.04
C SER A 274 8.01 10.97 29.30
N ALA A 275 8.25 10.98 27.98
CA ALA A 275 8.68 12.20 27.26
C ALA A 275 8.18 12.32 25.81
N SER A 276 7.43 11.37 25.24
CA SER A 276 6.92 11.52 23.87
C SER A 276 5.68 12.40 23.84
N THR A 277 5.78 13.51 23.13
CA THR A 277 4.64 14.41 22.88
C THR A 277 3.73 13.71 21.87
N LYS A 278 2.50 13.36 22.26
CA LYS A 278 1.49 12.86 21.31
C LYS A 278 1.20 13.97 20.29
N CYS A 279 1.27 13.63 19.00
CA CYS A 279 0.85 14.55 17.94
C CYS A 279 -0.66 14.74 17.91
N GLN A 280 -1.42 13.73 18.36
CA GLN A 280 -2.88 13.71 18.36
C GLN A 280 -3.45 14.73 19.35
N ASP A 281 -4.43 15.49 18.86
CA ASP A 281 -5.27 16.37 19.67
C ASP A 281 -6.57 15.64 20.03
N GLU A 282 -6.70 15.23 21.29
CA GLU A 282 -7.84 14.45 21.77
C GLU A 282 -9.18 15.20 21.62
N ALA A 283 -9.18 16.53 21.76
CA ALA A 283 -10.39 17.34 21.60
C ALA A 283 -10.80 17.41 20.12
N LEU A 284 -9.84 17.60 19.21
CA LEU A 284 -10.08 17.55 17.78
C LEU A 284 -10.57 16.16 17.34
N GLU A 285 -9.91 15.10 17.81
CA GLU A 285 -10.28 13.73 17.49
C GLU A 285 -11.71 13.40 17.95
N ALA A 286 -12.09 13.83 19.16
CA ALA A 286 -13.45 13.67 19.68
C ALA A 286 -14.48 14.43 18.81
N ALA A 287 -14.21 15.68 18.44
CA ALA A 287 -15.09 16.48 17.59
C ALA A 287 -15.26 15.87 16.19
N VAL A 288 -14.14 15.42 15.57
CA VAL A 288 -14.16 14.74 14.26
C VAL A 288 -14.90 13.39 14.37
N SER A 289 -14.73 12.66 15.47
CA SER A 289 -15.42 11.38 15.71
C SER A 289 -16.94 11.58 15.78
N GLN A 290 -17.39 12.60 16.51
CA GLN A 290 -18.81 12.96 16.58
C GLN A 290 -19.36 13.34 15.21
N LEU A 291 -18.67 14.21 14.47
CA LEU A 291 -19.04 14.59 13.11
C LEU A 291 -19.18 13.37 12.20
N LEU A 292 -18.19 12.45 12.25
CA LEU A 292 -18.19 11.26 11.42
C LEU A 292 -19.38 10.35 11.74
N GLN A 293 -19.68 10.11 13.02
CA GLN A 293 -20.84 9.30 13.45
C GLN A 293 -22.17 9.90 12.97
N GLU A 294 -22.34 11.22 13.10
CA GLU A 294 -23.53 11.93 12.61
C GLU A 294 -23.70 11.74 11.10
N LYS A 295 -22.63 11.96 10.33
CA LYS A 295 -22.67 11.84 8.87
C LYS A 295 -22.80 10.41 8.37
N MET A 296 -22.20 9.44 9.05
CA MET A 296 -22.38 8.02 8.76
C MET A 296 -23.85 7.60 9.00
N THR A 297 -24.44 8.06 10.08
CA THR A 297 -25.86 7.79 10.39
C THR A 297 -26.78 8.44 9.36
N GLU A 298 -26.59 9.74 9.06
CA GLU A 298 -27.37 10.49 8.07
C GLU A 298 -27.37 9.83 6.70
N ARG A 299 -26.26 9.20 6.31
CA ARG A 299 -26.01 8.69 4.95
C ARG A 299 -26.03 7.18 4.83
N ASP A 300 -26.32 6.48 5.92
CA ASP A 300 -26.35 5.01 5.99
C ASP A 300 -25.02 4.40 5.54
N CYS A 301 -23.92 4.86 6.14
CA CYS A 301 -22.58 4.36 5.86
C CYS A 301 -22.17 3.26 6.85
N ASN A 302 -21.55 2.21 6.33
CA ASN A 302 -21.10 1.06 7.12
C ASN A 302 -19.77 1.33 7.82
N LYS A 303 -18.85 2.03 7.13
CA LYS A 303 -17.56 2.42 7.67
C LYS A 303 -17.22 3.86 7.29
N GLY A 304 -16.41 4.50 8.12
CA GLY A 304 -15.92 5.84 7.87
C GLY A 304 -14.57 6.07 8.53
N MET A 305 -13.72 6.85 7.85
CA MET A 305 -12.41 7.27 8.37
C MET A 305 -12.16 8.73 8.06
N VAL A 306 -11.53 9.42 8.99
CA VAL A 306 -11.01 10.77 8.80
C VAL A 306 -9.61 10.84 9.38
N TYR A 307 -8.67 11.34 8.58
CA TYR A 307 -7.32 11.71 9.00
C TYR A 307 -7.15 13.21 8.85
N VAL A 308 -6.51 13.82 9.83
CA VAL A 308 -6.07 15.22 9.80
C VAL A 308 -4.59 15.27 10.09
N VAL A 309 -3.82 15.80 9.16
CA VAL A 309 -2.35 15.88 9.21
C VAL A 309 -1.92 17.33 9.14
N GLU A 310 -1.02 17.75 10.02
CA GLU A 310 -0.32 19.02 9.90
C GLU A 310 0.67 18.94 8.74
N THR A 311 0.48 19.78 7.72
CA THR A 311 1.15 19.62 6.43
C THR A 311 2.68 19.68 6.53
N ALA A 312 3.20 20.64 7.29
CA ALA A 312 4.64 20.90 7.36
C ALA A 312 5.43 19.82 8.10
N THR A 313 4.82 19.19 9.11
CA THR A 313 5.49 18.27 10.03
C THR A 313 5.16 16.80 9.76
N GLY A 314 4.01 16.53 9.12
CA GLY A 314 3.48 15.18 8.99
C GLY A 314 2.80 14.65 10.26
N ALA A 315 2.65 15.48 11.29
CA ALA A 315 1.99 15.11 12.54
C ALA A 315 0.50 14.81 12.33
N ILE A 316 0.06 13.61 12.65
CA ILE A 316 -1.35 13.22 12.59
C ILE A 316 -2.06 13.79 13.83
N LYS A 317 -2.83 14.86 13.64
CA LYS A 317 -3.59 15.55 14.70
C LYS A 317 -4.87 14.83 15.09
N ALA A 318 -5.53 14.17 14.13
CA ALA A 318 -6.68 13.31 14.40
C ALA A 318 -6.70 12.10 13.45
N ARG A 319 -7.02 10.95 14.02
CA ARG A 319 -7.20 9.69 13.30
C ARG A 319 -8.45 8.98 13.81
N VAL A 320 -9.55 9.11 13.10
CA VAL A 320 -10.82 8.50 13.44
C VAL A 320 -11.19 7.43 12.43
N SER A 321 -11.47 6.22 12.90
CA SER A 321 -11.89 5.07 12.07
C SER A 321 -13.03 4.36 12.76
N LEU A 322 -14.21 4.33 12.13
CA LEU A 322 -15.45 3.84 12.71
C LEU A 322 -16.16 2.84 11.79
N ALA A 323 -16.58 1.71 12.34
CA ALA A 323 -17.48 0.78 11.69
C ALA A 323 -18.84 0.74 12.42
N SER A 324 -19.92 0.80 11.65
CA SER A 324 -21.28 0.72 12.17
C SER A 324 -21.70 -0.73 12.41
N LYS A 325 -22.17 -1.02 13.60
CA LYS A 325 -22.85 -2.28 13.94
C LYS A 325 -24.25 -1.98 14.52
N GLY A 326 -25.22 -1.83 13.63
CA GLY A 326 -26.56 -1.35 14.00
C GLY A 326 -26.53 0.14 14.38
N LYS A 327 -26.79 0.46 15.65
CA LYS A 327 -26.73 1.84 16.17
C LYS A 327 -25.42 2.17 16.90
N GLN A 328 -24.50 1.19 16.98
CA GLN A 328 -23.22 1.38 17.66
C GLN A 328 -22.11 1.58 16.62
N PHE A 329 -21.14 2.40 16.99
CA PHE A 329 -19.93 2.63 16.22
C PHE A 329 -18.74 2.07 17.00
N ASN A 330 -17.93 1.24 16.34
CA ASN A 330 -16.74 0.67 16.92
C ASN A 330 -15.51 1.11 16.11
N PRO A 331 -14.37 1.31 16.74
CA PRO A 331 -13.11 1.48 16.01
C PRO A 331 -12.85 0.30 15.08
N TYR A 332 -12.25 0.55 13.91
CA TYR A 332 -11.80 -0.51 13.01
C TYR A 332 -10.48 -0.11 12.33
N MET A 333 -9.76 -1.11 11.82
CA MET A 333 -8.58 -0.89 10.99
C MET A 333 -8.99 -1.00 9.51
N ASP A 334 -8.56 -0.04 8.70
CA ASP A 334 -8.74 -0.14 7.25
C ASP A 334 -7.72 -1.14 6.69
N THR A 335 -8.24 -2.23 6.14
CA THR A 335 -7.46 -3.31 5.52
C THR A 335 -7.62 -3.35 4.02
N TYR A 336 -8.35 -2.36 3.48
CA TYR A 336 -8.61 -2.29 2.05
C TYR A 336 -7.32 -2.04 1.29
N ASN A 337 -6.97 -2.99 0.43
CA ASN A 337 -5.76 -3.01 -0.37
C ASN A 337 -6.11 -3.56 -1.76
N ASP A 338 -6.48 -2.68 -2.69
CA ASP A 338 -6.77 -3.04 -4.07
C ASP A 338 -5.83 -2.26 -5.00
N GLU A 339 -4.99 -2.96 -5.73
CA GLU A 339 -4.03 -2.40 -6.68
C GLU A 339 -4.67 -1.51 -7.75
N GLN A 340 -5.95 -1.72 -8.05
CA GLN A 340 -6.71 -0.92 -9.02
C GLN A 340 -7.47 0.25 -8.40
N SER A 341 -7.54 0.35 -7.08
CA SER A 341 -8.54 1.17 -6.39
C SER A 341 -8.02 2.48 -5.80
N VAL A 342 -6.73 2.67 -5.74
CA VAL A 342 -6.14 3.84 -5.10
C VAL A 342 -6.50 5.12 -5.85
N MET A 343 -6.61 6.25 -5.14
CA MET A 343 -6.83 7.59 -5.73
C MET A 343 -5.65 8.02 -6.63
N MET A 344 -5.45 7.28 -7.70
CA MET A 344 -4.30 7.41 -8.59
C MET A 344 -4.39 8.63 -9.51
N THR A 345 -5.50 9.35 -9.50
CA THR A 345 -5.71 10.50 -10.40
C THR A 345 -4.65 11.58 -10.22
N GLY A 346 -4.37 11.99 -8.97
CA GLY A 346 -3.31 12.97 -8.67
C GLY A 346 -1.90 12.45 -8.98
N PRO A 347 -1.49 11.28 -8.46
CA PRO A 347 -0.20 10.67 -8.81
C PRO A 347 -0.01 10.48 -10.31
N THR A 348 -1.04 10.01 -11.04
CA THR A 348 -0.98 9.83 -12.49
C THR A 348 -0.82 11.17 -13.21
N TYR A 349 -1.55 12.20 -12.79
CA TYR A 349 -1.42 13.55 -13.35
C TYR A 349 0.03 14.05 -13.20
N LEU A 350 0.61 13.93 -12.02
CA LEU A 350 2.00 14.32 -11.77
C LEU A 350 3.00 13.50 -12.61
N ALA A 351 2.75 12.19 -12.77
CA ALA A 351 3.57 11.32 -13.61
C ALA A 351 3.51 11.72 -15.09
N LEU A 352 2.32 12.14 -15.59
CA LEU A 352 2.15 12.63 -16.95
C LEU A 352 2.91 13.93 -17.19
N LEU A 353 2.79 14.92 -16.29
CA LEU A 353 3.59 16.15 -16.35
C LEU A 353 5.10 15.85 -16.31
N SER A 354 5.52 14.99 -15.38
CA SER A 354 6.93 14.60 -15.21
C SER A 354 7.48 13.73 -16.35
N SER A 355 6.63 13.25 -17.25
CA SER A 355 7.07 12.56 -18.49
C SER A 355 7.61 13.52 -19.54
N GLY A 356 7.31 14.82 -19.42
CA GLY A 356 7.61 15.85 -20.42
C GLY A 356 6.81 15.74 -21.73
N LYS A 357 5.84 14.82 -21.80
CA LYS A 357 4.99 14.61 -22.99
C LYS A 357 3.63 15.31 -22.89
N PHE A 358 3.28 15.78 -21.69
CA PHE A 358 2.01 16.46 -21.44
C PHE A 358 2.21 17.72 -20.61
N SER A 359 1.40 18.72 -20.94
CA SER A 359 1.14 19.92 -20.14
C SER A 359 -0.31 19.93 -19.63
N SER A 360 -0.66 20.83 -18.72
CA SER A 360 -2.03 20.99 -18.19
C SER A 360 -3.06 21.29 -19.28
N ASP A 361 -2.64 22.00 -20.33
CA ASP A 361 -3.50 22.53 -21.39
C ASP A 361 -3.67 21.56 -22.57
N ASP A 362 -2.95 20.43 -22.58
CA ASP A 362 -3.05 19.46 -23.64
C ASP A 362 -4.43 18.82 -23.68
N VAL A 363 -5.06 18.89 -24.84
CA VAL A 363 -6.43 18.44 -25.05
C VAL A 363 -6.44 16.94 -25.38
N ILE A 364 -7.26 16.21 -24.65
CA ILE A 364 -7.47 14.77 -24.82
C ILE A 364 -8.93 14.56 -25.22
N ASP A 365 -9.16 13.89 -26.35
CA ASP A 365 -10.49 13.49 -26.78
C ASP A 365 -10.93 12.23 -26.02
N THR A 366 -11.98 12.36 -25.22
CA THR A 366 -12.55 11.24 -24.48
C THR A 366 -13.64 10.49 -25.25
N ASP A 367 -13.84 10.83 -26.54
CA ASP A 367 -14.90 10.29 -27.41
C ASP A 367 -16.28 10.42 -26.72
N CYS A 368 -17.04 9.34 -26.69
CA CYS A 368 -18.32 9.26 -25.96
C CYS A 368 -18.15 8.81 -24.48
N GLY A 369 -16.97 8.95 -23.90
CA GLY A 369 -16.69 8.56 -22.52
C GLY A 369 -16.49 7.05 -22.32
N ILE A 370 -16.13 6.33 -23.40
CA ILE A 370 -15.79 4.91 -23.37
C ILE A 370 -14.50 4.70 -24.17
N TYR A 371 -13.53 4.05 -23.55
CA TYR A 371 -12.29 3.65 -24.23
C TYR A 371 -11.79 2.32 -23.66
N LYS A 372 -11.66 1.31 -24.52
CA LYS A 372 -11.37 -0.06 -24.07
C LYS A 372 -12.35 -0.49 -22.97
N ASP A 373 -11.85 -0.93 -21.83
CA ASP A 373 -12.65 -1.41 -20.68
C ASP A 373 -13.00 -0.28 -19.68
N VAL A 374 -12.54 0.95 -19.93
CA VAL A 374 -12.77 2.08 -19.03
C VAL A 374 -13.92 2.97 -19.50
N LYS A 375 -14.66 3.50 -18.53
CA LYS A 375 -15.81 4.38 -18.78
C LYS A 375 -15.77 5.58 -17.85
N ASP A 376 -16.02 6.75 -18.42
CA ASP A 376 -16.23 7.97 -17.65
C ASP A 376 -17.57 7.96 -16.93
N HIS A 377 -17.68 8.75 -15.87
CA HIS A 377 -18.90 8.82 -15.05
C HIS A 377 -20.15 9.16 -15.87
N ASN A 378 -20.02 9.99 -16.91
CA ASN A 378 -21.13 10.49 -17.73
C ASN A 378 -21.23 9.82 -19.11
N TRP A 379 -20.60 8.66 -19.32
CA TRP A 379 -20.62 7.94 -20.60
C TRP A 379 -22.03 7.75 -21.17
N TYR A 380 -23.02 7.51 -20.30
CA TYR A 380 -24.43 7.32 -20.70
C TYR A 380 -25.12 8.61 -21.17
N ARG A 381 -24.44 9.76 -21.02
CA ARG A 381 -24.90 11.09 -21.52
C ARG A 381 -24.04 11.59 -22.68
N GLY A 382 -23.19 10.75 -23.27
CA GLY A 382 -22.33 11.09 -24.40
C GLY A 382 -20.90 11.47 -24.04
N GLY A 383 -20.47 11.24 -22.79
CA GLY A 383 -19.09 11.52 -22.34
C GLY A 383 -18.80 13.00 -22.12
N TYR A 384 -17.52 13.33 -22.01
CA TYR A 384 -17.04 14.71 -21.82
C TYR A 384 -16.57 15.35 -23.14
N GLY A 385 -16.34 14.54 -24.18
CA GLY A 385 -15.74 15.02 -25.43
C GLY A 385 -14.27 15.39 -25.26
N GLN A 386 -13.90 16.60 -25.68
CA GLN A 386 -12.53 17.09 -25.52
C GLN A 386 -12.34 17.76 -24.16
N LEU A 387 -11.31 17.34 -23.43
CA LEU A 387 -10.91 17.90 -22.13
C LEU A 387 -9.43 18.26 -22.16
N THR A 388 -9.06 19.37 -21.55
CA THR A 388 -7.66 19.57 -21.18
C THR A 388 -7.25 18.55 -20.09
N LEU A 389 -5.95 18.30 -19.93
CA LEU A 389 -5.46 17.41 -18.89
C LEU A 389 -5.89 17.91 -17.49
N GLU A 390 -5.92 19.24 -17.27
CA GLU A 390 -6.41 19.87 -16.04
C GLU A 390 -7.91 19.63 -15.83
N GLU A 391 -8.75 19.80 -16.86
CA GLU A 391 -10.17 19.50 -16.80
C GLU A 391 -10.41 17.99 -16.53
N ALA A 392 -9.59 17.13 -17.15
CA ALA A 392 -9.63 15.69 -16.92
C ALA A 392 -9.38 15.34 -15.44
N LEU A 393 -8.50 16.06 -14.73
CA LEU A 393 -8.30 15.95 -13.29
C LEU A 393 -9.58 16.38 -12.54
N GLY A 394 -10.14 17.54 -12.85
CA GLY A 394 -11.33 18.10 -12.20
C GLY A 394 -12.58 17.24 -12.37
N TYR A 395 -12.80 16.66 -13.54
CA TYR A 395 -13.90 15.72 -13.84
C TYR A 395 -13.54 14.26 -13.58
N ARG A 396 -12.29 13.98 -13.28
CA ARG A 396 -11.77 12.62 -13.04
C ARG A 396 -12.08 11.68 -14.20
N SER A 397 -11.77 12.11 -15.43
CA SER A 397 -11.97 11.30 -16.63
C SER A 397 -10.99 10.12 -16.67
N GLN A 398 -11.49 8.92 -16.44
CA GLN A 398 -10.68 7.70 -16.56
C GLN A 398 -10.22 7.47 -18.01
N VAL A 399 -11.06 7.83 -18.99
CA VAL A 399 -10.74 7.70 -20.41
C VAL A 399 -9.57 8.62 -20.77
N ALA A 400 -9.59 9.89 -20.34
CA ALA A 400 -8.50 10.82 -20.60
C ALA A 400 -7.19 10.33 -20.00
N PHE A 401 -7.19 9.91 -18.72
CA PHE A 401 -6.00 9.41 -18.06
C PHE A 401 -5.46 8.11 -18.66
N THR A 402 -6.34 7.20 -19.09
CA THR A 402 -5.91 5.97 -19.77
C THR A 402 -5.22 6.27 -21.09
N LYS A 403 -5.83 7.13 -21.92
CA LYS A 403 -5.23 7.54 -23.19
C LYS A 403 -3.91 8.28 -23.01
N ALA A 404 -3.86 9.23 -22.08
CA ALA A 404 -2.64 9.99 -21.78
C ALA A 404 -1.51 9.07 -21.26
N LYS A 405 -1.84 8.12 -20.37
CA LYS A 405 -0.86 7.14 -19.87
C LYS A 405 -0.29 6.28 -21.00
N GLU A 406 -1.10 5.81 -21.93
CA GLU A 406 -0.65 5.05 -23.09
C GLU A 406 0.28 5.88 -24.00
N VAL A 407 -0.03 7.15 -24.22
CA VAL A 407 0.84 8.06 -24.99
C VAL A 407 2.14 8.35 -24.25
N ALA A 408 2.09 8.57 -22.93
CA ALA A 408 3.25 8.93 -22.13
C ALA A 408 4.23 7.77 -21.95
N PHE A 409 3.72 6.60 -21.61
CA PHE A 409 4.52 5.46 -21.18
C PHE A 409 4.47 4.27 -22.15
N GLY A 410 3.47 4.19 -23.05
CA GLY A 410 3.34 3.09 -24.01
C GLY A 410 3.27 1.73 -23.34
N ASP A 411 4.11 0.80 -23.82
CA ASP A 411 4.25 -0.54 -23.23
C ASP A 411 5.20 -0.57 -22.01
N ASN A 412 5.79 0.57 -21.63
CA ASN A 412 6.71 0.68 -20.50
C ASN A 412 5.95 0.93 -19.19
N SER A 413 5.15 -0.06 -18.77
CA SER A 413 4.41 -0.01 -17.50
C SER A 413 5.32 0.15 -16.29
N LEU A 414 6.51 -0.46 -16.31
CA LEU A 414 7.49 -0.41 -15.22
C LEU A 414 7.93 1.02 -14.90
N GLN A 415 8.15 1.87 -15.90
CA GLN A 415 8.52 3.27 -15.65
C GLN A 415 7.40 4.06 -14.96
N TYR A 416 6.15 3.81 -15.35
CA TYR A 416 4.99 4.41 -14.71
C TYR A 416 4.84 3.90 -13.27
N GLU A 417 4.88 2.59 -13.08
CA GLU A 417 4.73 1.93 -11.78
C GLU A 417 5.81 2.38 -10.79
N SER A 418 7.07 2.44 -11.23
CA SER A 418 8.18 2.96 -10.40
C SER A 418 7.92 4.40 -9.93
N LYS A 419 7.48 5.30 -10.83
CA LYS A 419 7.13 6.68 -10.44
C LYS A 419 6.00 6.73 -9.41
N ILE A 420 4.96 5.94 -9.63
CA ILE A 420 3.82 5.89 -8.72
C ILE A 420 4.24 5.35 -7.35
N THR A 421 5.05 4.30 -7.30
CA THR A 421 5.57 3.74 -6.05
C THR A 421 6.34 4.80 -5.26
N THR A 422 7.27 5.52 -5.90
CA THR A 422 7.99 6.64 -5.27
C THR A 422 7.03 7.73 -4.76
N TYR A 423 6.06 8.16 -5.57
CA TYR A 423 5.10 9.19 -5.15
C TYR A 423 4.24 8.77 -3.95
N LEU A 424 4.01 7.49 -3.77
CA LEU A 424 3.23 6.94 -2.67
C LEU A 424 4.10 6.45 -1.49
N ALA A 425 5.33 6.92 -1.40
CA ALA A 425 6.29 6.56 -0.35
C ALA A 425 6.37 5.03 -0.16
N ASP A 426 6.51 4.31 -1.27
CA ASP A 426 6.55 2.84 -1.32
C ASP A 426 5.34 2.12 -0.69
N MET A 427 4.21 2.83 -0.55
CA MET A 427 2.93 2.31 -0.06
C MET A 427 1.82 2.41 -1.14
N PRO A 428 2.01 1.83 -2.36
CA PRO A 428 1.18 2.13 -3.53
C PRO A 428 -0.30 1.77 -3.35
N ASN A 429 -0.63 0.85 -2.46
CA ASN A 429 -1.99 0.32 -2.31
C ASN A 429 -2.63 0.69 -0.98
N SER A 430 -2.14 1.72 -0.29
CA SER A 430 -2.63 2.10 1.03
C SER A 430 -3.21 3.51 1.08
N ALA A 431 -4.19 3.71 1.97
CA ALA A 431 -4.72 5.03 2.28
C ALA A 431 -3.61 5.96 2.81
N MET A 432 -2.63 5.41 3.54
CA MET A 432 -1.50 6.19 4.07
C MET A 432 -0.56 6.68 2.96
N GLY A 433 -0.24 5.86 1.95
CA GLY A 433 0.55 6.30 0.79
C GLY A 433 -0.12 7.44 0.05
N ILE A 434 -1.43 7.36 -0.17
CA ILE A 434 -2.20 8.45 -0.78
C ILE A 434 -2.18 9.71 0.10
N LEU A 435 -2.38 9.57 1.39
CA LEU A 435 -2.35 10.70 2.32
C LEU A 435 -0.96 11.35 2.34
N THR A 436 0.12 10.55 2.37
CA THR A 436 1.50 11.02 2.28
C THR A 436 1.77 11.77 0.98
N PHE A 437 1.28 11.26 -0.16
CA PHE A 437 1.39 11.94 -1.45
C PHE A 437 0.70 13.31 -1.46
N TYR A 438 -0.58 13.38 -1.05
CA TYR A 438 -1.29 14.66 -1.04
C TYR A 438 -0.72 15.63 -0.02
N ASN A 439 -0.17 15.12 1.10
CA ASN A 439 0.58 15.95 2.05
C ASN A 439 1.88 16.49 1.43
N ALA A 440 2.61 15.69 0.66
CA ALA A 440 3.80 16.16 -0.05
C ALA A 440 3.46 17.21 -1.11
N VAL A 441 2.37 17.02 -1.86
CA VAL A 441 1.88 18.03 -2.82
C VAL A 441 1.51 19.33 -2.10
N ALA A 442 0.80 19.25 -0.97
CA ALA A 442 0.49 20.40 -0.12
C ALA A 442 1.77 21.09 0.39
N ASN A 443 2.79 20.32 0.75
CA ASN A 443 4.08 20.79 1.24
C ASN A 443 5.08 21.16 0.11
N SER A 444 4.55 21.61 -1.03
CA SER A 444 5.32 22.06 -2.20
C SER A 444 6.27 21.01 -2.80
N GLY A 445 5.94 19.74 -2.64
CA GLY A 445 6.71 18.60 -3.15
C GLY A 445 7.62 17.95 -2.11
N ARG A 446 7.76 18.52 -0.92
CA ARG A 446 8.52 17.93 0.17
C ARG A 446 7.71 16.84 0.86
N MET A 447 8.15 15.61 0.78
CA MET A 447 7.51 14.47 1.41
C MET A 447 8.05 14.26 2.82
N VAL A 448 7.17 14.24 3.79
CA VAL A 448 7.48 13.96 5.19
C VAL A 448 6.73 12.73 5.66
N GLN A 449 7.33 12.00 6.59
CA GLN A 449 6.68 10.88 7.22
C GLN A 449 5.48 11.33 8.06
N LEU A 450 4.39 10.58 7.95
CA LEU A 450 3.22 10.81 8.80
C LEU A 450 3.41 10.09 10.14
N VAL A 451 3.38 10.86 11.24
CA VAL A 451 3.68 10.36 12.59
C VAL A 451 2.53 10.66 13.55
N THR A 452 2.32 9.76 14.50
CA THR A 452 1.34 9.93 15.61
C THR A 452 1.98 10.41 16.90
N GLU A 453 3.31 10.30 17.01
CA GLU A 453 4.10 10.63 18.20
C GLU A 453 5.47 11.19 17.78
N GLY A 454 6.04 12.07 18.62
CA GLY A 454 7.34 12.69 18.40
C GLY A 454 7.28 14.11 17.82
N ASP A 455 8.32 14.88 18.06
CA ASP A 455 8.43 16.27 17.61
C ASP A 455 9.34 16.43 16.37
N ASP A 456 10.03 15.38 15.96
CA ASP A 456 10.97 15.40 14.84
C ASP A 456 10.26 15.23 13.49
N VAL A 457 10.62 16.10 12.54
CA VAL A 457 10.13 16.02 11.15
C VAL A 457 11.07 15.12 10.36
N ILE A 458 10.58 13.94 9.98
CA ILE A 458 11.34 12.99 9.17
C ILE A 458 11.04 13.26 7.70
N VAL A 459 12.03 13.65 6.93
CA VAL A 459 11.90 13.92 5.49
C VAL A 459 12.18 12.64 4.72
N LEU A 460 11.20 12.18 3.95
CA LEU A 460 11.32 11.00 3.08
C LEU A 460 11.90 11.38 1.71
N ASP A 461 11.50 12.55 1.18
CA ASP A 461 12.00 13.10 -0.08
C ASP A 461 11.92 14.63 -0.01
N ASP A 462 12.99 15.31 -0.33
CA ASP A 462 13.02 16.78 -0.33
C ASP A 462 12.18 17.38 -1.46
N GLN A 463 12.01 16.66 -2.57
CA GLN A 463 11.30 17.14 -3.77
C GLN A 463 10.86 16.01 -4.69
N ILE A 464 9.65 15.47 -4.50
CA ILE A 464 9.12 14.32 -5.27
C ILE A 464 8.99 14.56 -6.78
N ALA A 465 8.86 15.82 -7.20
CA ALA A 465 8.81 16.21 -8.61
C ALA A 465 9.25 17.67 -8.79
N ALA A 466 9.48 18.11 -10.02
CA ALA A 466 9.84 19.49 -10.33
C ALA A 466 8.81 20.47 -9.74
N PRO A 467 9.25 21.59 -9.13
CA PRO A 467 8.34 22.54 -8.46
C PRO A 467 7.22 23.06 -9.36
N GLU A 468 7.48 23.27 -10.65
CA GLU A 468 6.47 23.67 -11.63
C GLU A 468 5.38 22.63 -11.84
N HIS A 469 5.72 21.34 -11.81
CA HIS A 469 4.74 20.26 -11.92
C HIS A 469 3.88 20.13 -10.65
N ILE A 470 4.49 20.34 -9.48
CA ILE A 470 3.76 20.40 -8.21
C ILE A 470 2.78 21.57 -8.22
N ALA A 471 3.24 22.78 -8.59
CA ALA A 471 2.38 23.97 -8.67
C ALA A 471 1.21 23.76 -9.65
N THR A 472 1.47 23.15 -10.80
CA THR A 472 0.41 22.81 -11.79
C THR A 472 -0.60 21.81 -11.20
N LEU A 473 -0.15 20.79 -10.48
CA LEU A 473 -1.06 19.85 -9.80
C LEU A 473 -1.86 20.55 -8.69
N GLN A 474 -1.24 21.41 -7.88
CA GLN A 474 -1.93 22.20 -6.84
C GLN A 474 -3.06 23.03 -7.43
N GLN A 475 -2.81 23.74 -8.55
CA GLN A 475 -3.81 24.51 -9.26
C GLN A 475 -4.97 23.62 -9.75
N GLY A 476 -4.67 22.47 -10.37
CA GLY A 476 -5.70 21.54 -10.85
C GLY A 476 -6.55 20.97 -9.69
N LEU A 477 -5.96 20.69 -8.52
CA LEU A 477 -6.68 20.23 -7.34
C LEU A 477 -7.61 21.32 -6.75
N GLN A 478 -7.18 22.58 -6.77
CA GLN A 478 -8.03 23.72 -6.38
C GLN A 478 -9.20 23.89 -7.35
N GLN A 479 -8.97 23.76 -8.65
CA GLN A 479 -10.04 23.82 -9.66
C GLN A 479 -11.02 22.64 -9.52
N ALA A 480 -10.56 21.45 -9.15
CA ALA A 480 -11.42 20.30 -8.90
C ALA A 480 -12.45 20.56 -7.78
N VAL A 481 -12.11 21.41 -6.80
CA VAL A 481 -13.03 21.89 -5.76
C VAL A 481 -13.84 23.09 -6.25
N SER A 482 -13.24 24.10 -6.85
CA SER A 482 -13.95 25.34 -7.23
C SER A 482 -14.94 25.12 -8.38
N ARG A 483 -14.61 24.32 -9.37
CA ARG A 483 -15.40 24.10 -10.61
C ARG A 483 -15.77 22.65 -10.88
N GLY A 484 -15.01 21.68 -10.28
CA GLY A 484 -15.13 20.25 -10.57
C GLY A 484 -16.15 19.50 -9.72
N LEU A 485 -15.91 18.22 -9.51
CA LEU A 485 -16.81 17.29 -8.82
C LEU A 485 -16.81 17.43 -7.29
N PHE A 486 -15.83 18.13 -6.70
CA PHE A 486 -15.60 18.15 -5.25
C PHE A 486 -16.04 19.46 -4.59
N ARG A 487 -16.90 20.26 -5.22
CA ARG A 487 -17.36 21.57 -4.73
C ARG A 487 -17.89 21.57 -3.29
N LYS A 488 -18.43 20.45 -2.81
CA LYS A 488 -18.94 20.35 -1.44
C LYS A 488 -17.87 20.28 -0.35
N ALA A 489 -16.59 20.11 -0.76
CA ALA A 489 -15.45 20.21 0.14
C ALA A 489 -15.02 21.68 0.38
N GLY A 490 -15.38 22.59 -0.52
CA GLY A 490 -15.06 24.02 -0.43
C GLY A 490 -15.76 24.75 0.70
N ARG A 491 -15.16 25.87 1.13
CA ARG A 491 -15.69 26.83 2.08
C ARG A 491 -15.69 28.23 1.47
N GLU A 492 -16.62 29.09 1.91
CA GLU A 492 -16.67 30.48 1.40
C GLU A 492 -15.50 31.34 1.87
N TYR A 493 -14.89 31.00 3.00
CA TYR A 493 -13.85 31.79 3.65
C TYR A 493 -12.43 31.27 3.36
N THR A 494 -12.27 30.11 2.73
CA THR A 494 -10.97 29.54 2.38
C THR A 494 -11.04 28.71 1.12
N ASP A 495 -9.96 28.72 0.33
CA ASP A 495 -9.82 27.85 -0.81
C ASP A 495 -9.29 26.48 -0.39
N VAL A 496 -9.85 25.44 -1.00
CA VAL A 496 -9.55 24.04 -0.71
C VAL A 496 -9.10 23.36 -2.00
N ALA A 497 -8.06 22.59 -1.92
CA ALA A 497 -7.58 21.74 -3.01
C ALA A 497 -7.81 20.27 -2.65
N ALA A 498 -8.53 19.53 -3.50
CA ALA A 498 -8.83 18.13 -3.21
C ALA A 498 -9.13 17.32 -4.48
N CYS A 499 -8.90 16.02 -4.39
CA CYS A 499 -9.33 15.03 -5.37
C CYS A 499 -9.93 13.82 -4.66
N GLY A 500 -10.76 13.07 -5.35
CA GLY A 500 -11.41 11.93 -4.73
C GLY A 500 -11.87 10.87 -5.72
N ARG A 501 -12.31 9.73 -5.21
CA ARG A 501 -12.74 8.59 -6.00
C ARG A 501 -13.97 7.91 -5.39
N THR A 502 -14.77 7.30 -6.25
CA THR A 502 -15.89 6.42 -5.88
C THR A 502 -15.83 5.17 -6.74
N PHE A 503 -15.80 4.00 -6.13
CA PHE A 503 -15.71 2.72 -6.83
C PHE A 503 -16.45 1.61 -6.06
N TRP A 504 -16.59 0.43 -6.66
CA TRP A 504 -17.12 -0.74 -6.00
C TRP A 504 -15.98 -1.47 -5.30
N ALA A 505 -15.99 -1.49 -3.96
CA ALA A 505 -15.05 -2.27 -3.16
C ALA A 505 -15.35 -3.78 -3.26
N ASP A 506 -16.63 -4.11 -3.39
CA ASP A 506 -17.14 -5.44 -3.67
C ASP A 506 -18.47 -5.36 -4.47
N LYS A 507 -19.17 -6.48 -4.65
CA LYS A 507 -20.45 -6.53 -5.41
C LYS A 507 -21.57 -5.69 -4.79
N LYS A 508 -21.46 -5.28 -3.52
CA LYS A 508 -22.51 -4.56 -2.78
C LYS A 508 -22.04 -3.23 -2.21
N THR A 509 -20.76 -3.11 -1.86
CA THR A 509 -20.20 -1.99 -1.13
C THR A 509 -19.55 -0.99 -2.08
N ARG A 510 -19.94 0.28 -1.94
CA ARG A 510 -19.29 1.42 -2.59
C ARG A 510 -18.32 2.04 -1.60
N ARG A 511 -17.09 2.24 -2.03
CA ARG A 511 -16.07 3.00 -1.31
C ARG A 511 -15.88 4.36 -1.96
N MET A 512 -15.85 5.38 -1.13
CA MET A 512 -15.69 6.78 -1.50
C MET A 512 -14.49 7.33 -0.74
N GLU A 513 -13.58 7.95 -1.46
CA GLU A 513 -12.34 8.51 -0.91
C GLU A 513 -12.20 9.94 -1.39
N LEU A 514 -11.80 10.85 -0.50
CA LEU A 514 -11.50 12.24 -0.79
C LEU A 514 -10.28 12.64 0.04
N CYS A 515 -9.24 13.15 -0.61
CA CYS A 515 -8.06 13.69 0.05
C CYS A 515 -7.74 15.08 -0.50
N GLY A 516 -7.30 15.96 0.37
CA GLY A 516 -6.98 17.33 -0.01
C GLY A 516 -6.45 18.13 1.17
N TYR A 517 -6.24 19.42 0.97
CA TYR A 517 -5.62 20.30 1.93
C TYR A 517 -6.22 21.71 1.90
N PHE A 518 -5.99 22.45 2.96
CA PHE A 518 -6.40 23.85 3.08
C PHE A 518 -5.46 24.65 4.00
N PRO A 519 -5.41 25.99 3.87
CA PRO A 519 -5.77 26.77 2.66
C PRO A 519 -4.99 26.27 1.43
N SER A 520 -5.53 26.45 0.22
CA SER A 520 -4.86 25.92 -0.98
C SER A 520 -3.58 26.65 -1.35
N ASP A 521 -3.47 27.93 -1.00
CA ASP A 521 -2.34 28.82 -1.27
C ASP A 521 -1.22 28.76 -0.20
N ASN A 522 -1.57 28.39 1.04
CA ASN A 522 -0.63 28.18 2.14
C ASN A 522 -1.09 26.99 2.99
N PRO A 523 -0.90 25.76 2.54
CA PRO A 523 -1.46 24.57 3.16
C PRO A 523 -0.98 24.36 4.59
N LEU A 524 -1.94 24.32 5.53
CA LEU A 524 -1.69 24.08 6.95
C LEU A 524 -2.06 22.65 7.35
N TYR A 525 -3.15 22.12 6.79
CA TYR A 525 -3.62 20.78 7.11
C TYR A 525 -4.02 20.01 5.85
N THR A 526 -3.61 18.74 5.82
CA THR A 526 -4.06 17.75 4.84
C THR A 526 -5.12 16.87 5.49
N ILE A 527 -6.25 16.66 4.81
CA ILE A 527 -7.40 15.92 5.32
C ILE A 527 -7.76 14.81 4.35
N MET A 528 -7.96 13.59 4.86
CA MET A 528 -8.48 12.47 4.10
C MET A 528 -9.78 11.96 4.72
N VAL A 529 -10.78 11.74 3.90
CA VAL A 529 -12.08 11.18 4.27
C VAL A 529 -12.38 9.96 3.44
N ILE A 530 -12.67 8.84 4.09
CA ILE A 530 -13.05 7.58 3.45
C ILE A 530 -14.42 7.17 4.01
N LEU A 531 -15.33 6.74 3.14
CA LEU A 531 -16.62 6.18 3.51
C LEU A 531 -16.91 4.90 2.73
N GLU A 532 -17.52 3.94 3.38
CA GLU A 532 -18.10 2.76 2.75
C GLU A 532 -19.60 2.66 3.04
N LYS A 533 -20.38 2.35 2.00
CA LYS A 533 -21.81 2.07 2.15
C LYS A 533 -22.28 1.05 1.13
N ASN A 534 -23.36 0.36 1.47
CA ASN A 534 -24.00 -0.56 0.53
C ASN A 534 -24.84 0.22 -0.50
N GLY A 535 -24.65 -0.11 -1.77
CA GLY A 535 -25.45 0.41 -2.87
C GLY A 535 -25.24 1.89 -3.20
N ILE A 536 -26.24 2.48 -3.82
CA ILE A 536 -26.28 3.87 -4.28
C ILE A 536 -27.41 4.64 -3.58
N PRO A 537 -27.37 5.99 -3.48
CA PRO A 537 -26.37 6.88 -4.04
C PRO A 537 -25.04 6.86 -3.28
N ALA A 538 -23.92 6.96 -4.00
CA ALA A 538 -22.58 7.02 -3.44
C ALA A 538 -21.71 7.93 -4.33
N SER A 539 -21.08 8.94 -3.73
CA SER A 539 -20.24 9.92 -4.44
C SER A 539 -19.25 10.55 -3.48
N ALA A 540 -17.96 10.49 -3.80
CA ALA A 540 -16.91 11.10 -2.98
C ALA A 540 -17.16 12.60 -2.75
N GLY A 541 -17.38 13.38 -3.79
CA GLY A 541 -17.69 14.82 -3.65
C GLY A 541 -19.00 15.09 -2.90
N GLY A 542 -20.01 14.24 -3.09
CA GLY A 542 -21.32 14.39 -2.45
C GLY A 542 -21.38 13.97 -0.99
N MET A 543 -20.59 12.98 -0.57
CA MET A 543 -20.65 12.36 0.75
C MET A 543 -19.41 12.67 1.61
N CYS A 544 -18.20 12.51 1.06
CA CYS A 544 -16.98 12.87 1.79
C CYS A 544 -16.74 14.38 1.81
N GLY A 545 -17.13 15.12 0.75
CA GLY A 545 -16.95 16.57 0.67
C GLY A 545 -17.52 17.33 1.89
N PRO A 546 -18.78 17.14 2.29
CA PRO A 546 -19.32 17.80 3.49
C PRO A 546 -18.61 17.43 4.78
N ILE A 547 -18.06 16.22 4.91
CA ILE A 547 -17.27 15.82 6.09
C ILE A 547 -15.95 16.59 6.11
N MET A 548 -15.22 16.62 4.99
CA MET A 548 -13.99 17.40 4.85
C MET A 548 -14.25 18.87 5.18
N ALA A 549 -15.29 19.44 4.59
CA ALA A 549 -15.66 20.83 4.80
C ALA A 549 -15.98 21.15 6.27
N ASN A 550 -16.74 20.31 6.97
CA ASN A 550 -17.04 20.49 8.38
C ASN A 550 -15.80 20.22 9.27
N THR A 551 -14.90 19.32 8.86
CA THR A 551 -13.61 19.13 9.54
C THR A 551 -12.74 20.38 9.43
N ILE A 552 -12.79 21.09 8.30
CA ILE A 552 -12.12 22.38 8.12
C ILE A 552 -12.70 23.41 9.12
N ASP A 553 -14.04 23.49 9.26
CA ASP A 553 -14.67 24.40 10.24
C ASP A 553 -14.20 24.08 11.66
N ILE A 554 -14.20 22.79 12.04
CA ILE A 554 -13.71 22.37 13.37
C ILE A 554 -12.25 22.79 13.59
N LEU A 555 -11.37 22.61 12.59
CA LEU A 555 -9.97 23.01 12.69
C LEU A 555 -9.80 24.53 12.83
N VAL A 556 -10.53 25.30 12.02
CA VAL A 556 -10.48 26.77 12.05
C VAL A 556 -10.93 27.30 13.41
N ASP A 557 -12.01 26.72 13.97
CA ASP A 557 -12.51 27.11 15.29
C ASP A 557 -11.59 26.64 16.43
N SER A 558 -11.08 25.40 16.36
CA SER A 558 -10.24 24.82 17.42
C SER A 558 -8.89 25.51 17.57
N TYR A 559 -8.31 25.99 16.46
CA TYR A 559 -6.99 26.61 16.43
C TYR A 559 -7.00 28.12 16.16
N ASP A 560 -8.19 28.75 16.23
CA ASP A 560 -8.37 30.20 15.99
C ASP A 560 -7.70 30.71 14.69
N MET A 561 -7.92 29.96 13.60
CA MET A 561 -7.27 30.25 12.31
C MET A 561 -8.03 31.26 11.45
N HIS A 562 -9.13 31.87 11.95
CA HIS A 562 -9.97 32.81 11.20
C HIS A 562 -9.17 33.97 10.56
N SER A 563 -8.19 34.51 11.29
CA SER A 563 -7.36 35.60 10.79
C SER A 563 -6.41 35.20 9.68
N VAL A 564 -5.91 33.96 9.70
CA VAL A 564 -5.00 33.42 8.67
C VAL A 564 -5.75 33.17 7.36
N VAL A 565 -6.91 32.53 7.46
CA VAL A 565 -7.78 32.23 6.30
C VAL A 565 -8.32 33.52 5.65
N ALA A 566 -8.68 34.52 6.45
CA ALA A 566 -9.17 35.82 5.95
C ALA A 566 -8.09 36.65 5.21
N ARG A 567 -6.80 36.43 5.48
CA ARG A 567 -5.71 37.13 4.79
C ARG A 567 -5.49 36.66 3.36
N SER A 568 -5.58 35.36 3.11
CA SER A 568 -5.45 34.79 1.77
C SER A 568 -6.46 35.40 0.78
N ARG A 569 -7.69 35.60 1.22
CA ARG A 569 -8.77 36.18 0.41
C ARG A 569 -8.62 37.67 0.09
N LYS A 570 -7.93 38.46 0.93
CA LYS A 570 -7.73 39.90 0.71
C LYS A 570 -6.71 40.19 -0.38
N ILE A 571 -5.78 39.29 -0.67
CA ILE A 571 -4.75 39.47 -1.70
C ILE A 571 -5.38 39.32 -3.09
N GLU A 572 -6.23 38.30 -3.32
CA GLU A 572 -6.90 38.08 -4.61
C GLU A 572 -7.87 39.22 -4.98
N THR A 573 -8.60 39.78 -4.00
CA THR A 573 -9.53 40.89 -4.29
C THR A 573 -8.83 42.22 -4.59
N VAL A 574 -7.58 42.41 -4.19
CA VAL A 574 -6.80 43.61 -4.52
C VAL A 574 -6.22 43.53 -5.94
N GLU A 575 -5.76 42.33 -6.37
CA GLU A 575 -5.26 42.14 -7.73
C GLU A 575 -6.38 42.22 -8.80
N GLU A 576 -7.56 41.66 -8.56
CA GLU A 576 -8.70 41.78 -9.48
C GLU A 576 -9.23 43.23 -9.61
N GLN A 577 -9.16 44.05 -8.55
CA GLN A 577 -9.58 45.46 -8.61
C GLN A 577 -8.59 46.36 -9.35
N ASP A 578 -7.28 46.08 -9.26
CA ASP A 578 -6.26 46.84 -9.98
C ASP A 578 -6.24 46.51 -11.49
N VAL A 579 -6.58 45.29 -11.88
CA VAL A 579 -6.67 44.90 -13.30
C VAL A 579 -7.91 45.51 -13.98
N VAL A 580 -9.03 45.70 -13.28
CA VAL A 580 -10.25 46.32 -13.83
C VAL A 580 -10.11 47.82 -14.02
N VAL A 581 -9.23 48.51 -13.25
CA VAL A 581 -9.00 49.96 -13.35
C VAL A 581 -8.08 50.34 -14.53
N VAL A 582 -7.25 49.39 -15.01
CA VAL A 582 -6.33 49.67 -16.13
C VAL A 582 -7.03 49.54 -17.50
N ASP A 583 -8.05 48.68 -17.63
CA ASP A 583 -8.77 48.54 -18.93
C ASP A 583 -9.79 49.66 -19.23
N THR A 584 -10.11 50.53 -18.24
CA THR A 584 -11.07 51.62 -18.44
C THR A 584 -10.41 52.96 -18.84
N VAL A 585 -9.09 53.05 -18.88
CA VAL A 585 -8.36 54.29 -19.24
C VAL A 585 -7.88 54.31 -20.71
N VAL A 586 -8.00 53.22 -21.45
CA VAL A 586 -7.56 53.16 -22.87
C VAL A 586 -8.70 53.37 -23.88
N ALA A 587 -9.92 53.62 -23.44
CA ALA A 587 -11.07 53.85 -24.32
C ALA A 587 -11.64 55.30 -24.21
N GLN A 588 -10.77 56.36 -24.25
CA GLN A 588 -11.16 57.72 -24.59
C GLN A 588 -10.15 58.37 -25.51
#